data_74ffc98405061c5e34b8ad3422a42547
#
_entry.id   74ffc98405061c5e34b8ad3422a42547
#
_cell.length_a   1.000
_cell.length_b   1.000
_cell.length_c   1.000
_cell.angle_alpha   90.00
_cell.angle_beta   90.00
_cell.angle_gamma   90.00
#
_symmetry.space_group_name_H-M   'P 1'
#
loop_
_entity.id
_entity.type
_entity.pdbx_description
1 polymer ?
#
loop_
_entity_poly.entity_id
_entity_poly.type
_entity_poly.pdbx_seq_one_letter_code
_entity_poly.pdbx_strand_id
1 'polypeptide(L)'
;MFRKNLYADFLKMKGLSVTVAHILIPVIISGLFLAYYSFSAWSEPAKIIAFYQAVGTGFPVLIGIFTASIAEQEQNAGACQNLLTLQKKTAAFLSKAVLLLIFSLFSVLLAAAIFCFGFYKILGCRTISIVAYMMAAWIMWCGSIPLYIWQMFLAFRFGKGVSIGVGIFSGLVSALMLTNLGMFVWKYIPVSWTGRLPYTYLQIALGESGAINEMKSAIPVFCVFSVISMIYYLLWASHWEGSKISE
;
A
#
# COMPACT_ATOMS: atom_id res chain seq x y z
N MET A 1 15.94 -2.37 21.52
CA MET A 1 16.58 -1.83 20.32
C MET A 1 15.54 -1.43 19.26
N PHE A 2 14.63 -2.28 18.82
CA PHE A 2 13.57 -1.97 17.82
C PHE A 2 12.76 -0.70 18.15
N ARG A 3 12.22 -0.57 19.37
CA ARG A 3 11.44 0.61 19.81
C ARG A 3 12.23 1.93 19.70
N LYS A 4 13.53 1.91 19.99
CA LYS A 4 14.40 3.09 19.87
C LYS A 4 14.59 3.49 18.40
N ASN A 5 14.78 2.50 17.52
CA ASN A 5 14.90 2.73 16.08
C ASN A 5 13.58 3.30 15.51
N LEU A 6 12.43 2.72 15.88
CA LEU A 6 11.12 3.18 15.44
C LEU A 6 10.86 4.64 15.84
N TYR A 7 11.20 5.01 17.07
CA TYR A 7 11.06 6.39 17.55
C TYR A 7 12.01 7.35 16.81
N ALA A 8 13.26 6.94 16.59
CA ALA A 8 14.22 7.74 15.82
C ALA A 8 13.79 7.93 14.36
N ASP A 9 13.29 6.85 13.71
CA ASP A 9 12.76 6.90 12.36
C ASP A 9 11.52 7.80 12.28
N PHE A 10 10.63 7.74 13.29
CA PHE A 10 9.46 8.64 13.38
C PHE A 10 9.89 10.12 13.47
N LEU A 11 10.89 10.43 14.29
CA LEU A 11 11.41 11.80 14.39
C LEU A 11 12.04 12.28 13.07
N LYS A 12 12.73 11.41 12.36
CA LYS A 12 13.30 11.71 11.04
C LYS A 12 12.23 12.00 9.99
N MET A 13 11.08 11.32 10.08
CA MET A 13 9.96 11.53 9.15
C MET A 13 9.15 12.79 9.45
N LYS A 14 9.22 13.31 10.68
CA LYS A 14 8.51 14.53 11.06
C LYS A 14 8.99 15.71 10.23
N GLY A 15 8.08 16.31 9.45
CA GLY A 15 8.40 17.44 8.55
C GLY A 15 8.83 17.04 7.14
N LEU A 16 8.95 15.75 6.82
CA LEU A 16 9.19 15.31 5.45
C LEU A 16 7.93 15.40 4.59
N SER A 17 8.15 15.62 3.29
CA SER A 17 7.10 15.59 2.27
C SER A 17 6.31 14.28 2.27
N VAL A 18 6.95 13.16 2.60
CA VAL A 18 6.30 11.84 2.74
C VAL A 18 5.19 11.85 3.79
N THR A 19 5.42 12.45 4.96
CA THR A 19 4.40 12.52 6.04
C THR A 19 3.22 13.38 5.61
N VAL A 20 3.49 14.52 4.99
CA VAL A 20 2.45 15.41 4.46
C VAL A 20 1.65 14.71 3.36
N ALA A 21 2.31 13.98 2.47
CA ALA A 21 1.67 13.22 1.39
C ALA A 21 0.69 12.16 1.91
N HIS A 22 1.00 11.48 3.04
CA HIS A 22 0.11 10.51 3.66
C HIS A 22 -1.21 11.11 4.20
N ILE A 23 -1.27 12.43 4.33
CA ILE A 23 -2.50 13.15 4.71
C ILE A 23 -3.15 13.79 3.49
N LEU A 24 -2.37 14.49 2.65
CA LEU A 24 -2.92 15.24 1.52
C LEU A 24 -3.48 14.33 0.42
N ILE A 25 -2.78 13.25 0.07
CA ILE A 25 -3.22 12.35 -1.01
C ILE A 25 -4.59 11.74 -0.71
N PRO A 26 -4.85 11.13 0.47
CA PRO A 26 -6.19 10.61 0.79
C PRO A 26 -7.28 11.68 0.77
N VAL A 27 -7.00 12.90 1.26
CA VAL A 27 -7.97 13.99 1.24
C VAL A 27 -8.30 14.41 -0.20
N ILE A 28 -7.27 14.62 -1.03
CA ILE A 28 -7.44 15.06 -2.41
C ILE A 28 -8.17 13.99 -3.23
N ILE A 29 -7.74 12.72 -3.16
CA ILE A 29 -8.33 11.66 -3.97
C ILE A 29 -9.79 11.42 -3.58
N SER A 30 -10.10 11.37 -2.28
CA SER A 30 -11.47 11.20 -1.81
C SER A 30 -12.35 12.38 -2.20
N GLY A 31 -11.86 13.61 -2.08
CA GLY A 31 -12.55 14.81 -2.51
C GLY A 31 -12.84 14.84 -4.00
N LEU A 32 -11.87 14.47 -4.84
CA LEU A 32 -12.05 14.40 -6.30
C LEU A 32 -13.10 13.35 -6.69
N PHE A 33 -13.07 12.16 -6.07
CA PHE A 33 -14.08 11.14 -6.34
C PHE A 33 -15.48 11.57 -5.89
N LEU A 34 -15.63 12.20 -4.73
CA LEU A 34 -16.92 12.73 -4.26
C LEU A 34 -17.44 13.83 -5.18
N ALA A 35 -16.58 14.75 -5.61
CA ALA A 35 -16.93 15.79 -6.56
C ALA A 35 -17.39 15.19 -7.91
N TYR A 36 -16.65 14.23 -8.45
CA TYR A 36 -17.04 13.53 -9.69
C TYR A 36 -18.35 12.76 -9.53
N TYR A 37 -18.55 12.07 -8.40
CA TYR A 37 -19.76 11.26 -8.19
C TYR A 37 -21.01 12.07 -7.89
N SER A 38 -20.92 13.35 -7.56
CA SER A 38 -22.07 14.23 -7.37
C SER A 38 -22.88 14.43 -8.67
N PHE A 39 -22.24 14.32 -9.84
CA PHE A 39 -22.89 14.43 -11.15
C PHE A 39 -22.79 13.16 -12.02
N SER A 40 -22.15 12.11 -11.52
CA SER A 40 -22.03 10.85 -12.25
C SER A 40 -23.33 10.04 -12.17
N ALA A 41 -23.77 9.51 -13.31
CA ALA A 41 -24.96 8.65 -13.42
C ALA A 41 -24.70 7.18 -13.02
N TRP A 42 -23.52 6.83 -12.56
CA TRP A 42 -23.19 5.45 -12.15
C TRP A 42 -24.01 5.02 -10.93
N SER A 43 -24.29 3.72 -10.84
CA SER A 43 -24.95 3.15 -9.66
C SER A 43 -24.06 3.29 -8.41
N GLU A 44 -24.67 3.33 -7.23
CA GLU A 44 -23.93 3.44 -5.96
C GLU A 44 -22.90 2.33 -5.77
N PRO A 45 -23.22 1.02 -6.02
CA PRO A 45 -22.23 -0.03 -5.93
C PRO A 45 -21.02 0.18 -6.86
N ALA A 46 -21.29 0.61 -8.11
CA ALA A 46 -20.23 0.87 -9.09
C ALA A 46 -19.30 2.02 -8.64
N LYS A 47 -19.85 3.10 -8.05
CA LYS A 47 -19.07 4.21 -7.49
C LYS A 47 -18.14 3.75 -6.36
N ILE A 48 -18.67 2.93 -5.44
CA ILE A 48 -17.88 2.39 -4.31
C ILE A 48 -16.75 1.51 -4.82
N ILE A 49 -17.08 0.56 -5.69
CA ILE A 49 -16.09 -0.37 -6.27
C ILE A 49 -15.00 0.41 -7.01
N ALA A 50 -15.37 1.34 -7.87
CA ALA A 50 -14.43 2.12 -8.67
C ALA A 50 -13.49 2.98 -7.81
N PHE A 51 -13.98 3.55 -6.70
CA PHE A 51 -13.11 4.25 -5.74
C PHE A 51 -12.01 3.34 -5.19
N TYR A 52 -12.38 2.17 -4.66
CA TYR A 52 -11.39 1.24 -4.10
C TYR A 52 -10.46 0.66 -5.15
N GLN A 53 -10.95 0.40 -6.36
CA GLN A 53 -10.12 -0.06 -7.47
C GLN A 53 -9.09 1.00 -7.88
N ALA A 54 -9.49 2.27 -7.99
CA ALA A 54 -8.60 3.37 -8.36
C ALA A 54 -7.53 3.61 -7.28
N VAL A 55 -7.94 3.65 -6.01
CA VAL A 55 -6.98 3.78 -4.90
C VAL A 55 -6.04 2.59 -4.86
N GLY A 56 -6.56 1.37 -4.99
CA GLY A 56 -5.79 0.14 -4.96
C GLY A 56 -4.78 0.00 -6.09
N THR A 57 -5.09 0.49 -7.31
CA THR A 57 -4.16 0.49 -8.45
C THR A 57 -3.11 1.59 -8.34
N GLY A 58 -3.43 2.73 -7.76
CA GLY A 58 -2.48 3.81 -7.50
C GLY A 58 -1.54 3.51 -6.32
N PHE A 59 -1.95 2.63 -5.42
CA PHE A 59 -1.21 2.38 -4.18
C PHE A 59 0.21 1.82 -4.40
N PRO A 60 0.48 0.85 -5.30
CA PRO A 60 1.84 0.40 -5.61
C PRO A 60 2.78 1.52 -6.06
N VAL A 61 2.27 2.51 -6.80
CA VAL A 61 3.05 3.69 -7.22
C VAL A 61 3.49 4.50 -6.01
N LEU A 62 2.56 4.78 -5.10
CA LEU A 62 2.84 5.52 -3.87
C LEU A 62 3.83 4.77 -2.97
N ILE A 63 3.69 3.44 -2.86
CA ILE A 63 4.63 2.60 -2.11
C ILE A 63 6.05 2.75 -2.68
N GLY A 64 6.21 2.69 -4.02
CA GLY A 64 7.49 2.90 -4.69
C GLY A 64 8.11 4.27 -4.38
N ILE A 65 7.31 5.33 -4.42
CA ILE A 65 7.76 6.70 -4.10
C ILE A 65 8.16 6.83 -2.62
N PHE A 66 7.34 6.31 -1.72
CA PHE A 66 7.60 6.47 -0.27
C PHE A 66 8.81 5.67 0.19
N THR A 67 8.97 4.44 -0.30
CA THR A 67 10.15 3.62 0.01
C THR A 67 11.42 4.21 -0.59
N ALA A 68 11.35 4.74 -1.81
CA ALA A 68 12.45 5.47 -2.44
C ALA A 68 12.88 6.68 -1.62
N SER A 69 11.91 7.47 -1.11
CA SER A 69 12.19 8.66 -0.29
C SER A 69 12.87 8.31 1.03
N ILE A 70 12.50 7.20 1.67
CA ILE A 70 13.17 6.71 2.90
C ILE A 70 14.60 6.28 2.61
N ALA A 71 14.83 5.55 1.51
CA ALA A 71 16.18 5.13 1.13
C ALA A 71 17.07 6.32 0.78
N GLU A 72 16.53 7.30 0.04
CA GLU A 72 17.23 8.55 -0.30
C GLU A 72 17.57 9.37 0.95
N GLN A 73 16.68 9.43 1.93
CA GLN A 73 16.95 10.12 3.20
C GLN A 73 18.14 9.51 3.94
N GLU A 74 18.22 8.18 4.02
CA GLU A 74 19.35 7.51 4.67
C GLU A 74 20.65 7.65 3.86
N GLN A 75 20.56 7.69 2.53
CA GLN A 75 21.70 7.94 1.65
C GLN A 75 22.27 9.35 1.87
N ASN A 76 21.38 10.36 1.89
CA ASN A 76 21.77 11.77 2.08
C ASN A 76 22.27 12.06 3.51
N ALA A 77 21.81 11.30 4.51
CA ALA A 77 22.22 11.45 5.91
C ALA A 77 23.58 10.80 6.25
N GLY A 78 24.45 10.60 5.26
CA GLY A 78 25.81 10.04 5.42
C GLY A 78 25.98 8.67 4.78
N ALA A 79 25.49 8.51 3.54
CA ALA A 79 25.70 7.31 2.70
C ALA A 79 25.34 6.00 3.44
N CYS A 80 24.27 6.03 4.22
CA CYS A 80 23.79 4.89 5.01
C CYS A 80 24.78 4.38 6.10
N GLN A 81 25.83 5.14 6.45
CA GLN A 81 26.82 4.71 7.45
C GLN A 81 26.17 4.35 8.79
N ASN A 82 25.17 5.13 9.22
CA ASN A 82 24.43 4.84 10.45
C ASN A 82 23.76 3.45 10.45
N LEU A 83 23.32 2.94 9.28
CA LEU A 83 22.74 1.61 9.16
C LEU A 83 23.85 0.52 9.14
N LEU A 84 24.98 0.82 8.54
CA LEU A 84 26.11 -0.11 8.42
C LEU A 84 26.77 -0.42 9.78
N THR A 85 26.84 0.57 10.68
CA THR A 85 27.45 0.45 12.01
C THR A 85 26.54 -0.23 13.04
N LEU A 86 25.26 -0.46 12.73
CA LEU A 86 24.34 -1.10 13.68
C LEU A 86 24.62 -2.59 13.86
N GLN A 87 24.69 -3.04 15.11
CA GLN A 87 24.82 -4.46 15.44
C GLN A 87 23.65 -5.32 14.94
N LYS A 88 22.45 -4.76 14.87
CA LYS A 88 21.22 -5.46 14.41
C LYS A 88 20.56 -4.67 13.28
N LYS A 89 21.08 -4.82 12.07
CA LYS A 89 20.56 -4.16 10.85
C LYS A 89 19.11 -4.52 10.58
N THR A 90 18.72 -5.79 10.81
CA THR A 90 17.33 -6.26 10.66
C THR A 90 16.32 -5.42 11.45
N ALA A 91 16.66 -5.02 12.69
CA ALA A 91 15.76 -4.21 13.52
C ALA A 91 15.59 -2.78 12.95
N ALA A 92 16.62 -2.22 12.30
CA ALA A 92 16.54 -0.91 11.68
C ALA A 92 15.74 -0.94 10.37
N PHE A 93 15.93 -1.96 9.52
CA PHE A 93 15.13 -2.13 8.31
C PHE A 93 13.66 -2.43 8.63
N LEU A 94 13.42 -3.27 9.64
CA LEU A 94 12.06 -3.58 10.07
C LEU A 94 11.35 -2.35 10.66
N SER A 95 12.06 -1.49 11.43
CA SER A 95 11.45 -0.27 11.97
C SER A 95 10.98 0.68 10.88
N LYS A 96 11.74 0.84 9.79
CA LYS A 96 11.35 1.66 8.64
C LYS A 96 10.15 1.10 7.90
N ALA A 97 10.13 -0.21 7.65
CA ALA A 97 9.00 -0.88 7.01
C ALA A 97 7.72 -0.75 7.87
N VAL A 98 7.81 -1.01 9.17
CA VAL A 98 6.69 -0.88 10.09
C VAL A 98 6.19 0.56 10.18
N LEU A 99 7.08 1.55 10.19
CA LEU A 99 6.70 2.95 10.22
C LEU A 99 5.91 3.34 8.97
N LEU A 100 6.38 2.98 7.78
CA LEU A 100 5.64 3.21 6.53
C LEU A 100 4.29 2.50 6.52
N LEU A 101 4.22 1.27 7.03
CA LEU A 101 2.97 0.53 7.15
C LEU A 101 1.97 1.23 8.10
N ILE A 102 2.44 1.82 9.20
CA ILE A 102 1.59 2.60 10.12
C ILE A 102 1.04 3.85 9.41
N PHE A 103 1.89 4.61 8.72
CA PHE A 103 1.45 5.79 7.97
C PHE A 103 0.49 5.43 6.84
N SER A 104 0.76 4.34 6.12
CA SER A 104 -0.12 3.88 5.05
C SER A 104 -1.48 3.39 5.56
N LEU A 105 -1.51 2.70 6.71
CA LEU A 105 -2.77 2.31 7.35
C LEU A 105 -3.62 3.54 7.67
N PHE A 106 -3.00 4.54 8.30
CA PHE A 106 -3.68 5.80 8.58
C PHE A 106 -4.22 6.47 7.30
N SER A 107 -3.40 6.54 6.25
CA SER A 107 -3.79 7.11 4.95
C SER A 107 -4.98 6.41 4.32
N VAL A 108 -4.96 5.08 4.27
CA VAL A 108 -6.02 4.30 3.61
C VAL A 108 -7.32 4.38 4.42
N LEU A 109 -7.24 4.33 5.75
CA LEU A 109 -8.40 4.51 6.63
C LEU A 109 -8.97 5.94 6.54
N LEU A 110 -8.10 6.96 6.45
CA LEU A 110 -8.50 8.35 6.25
C LEU A 110 -9.23 8.52 4.91
N ALA A 111 -8.71 7.96 3.81
CA ALA A 111 -9.37 8.00 2.52
C ALA A 111 -10.76 7.35 2.57
N ALA A 112 -10.85 6.16 3.17
CA ALA A 112 -12.12 5.45 3.33
C ALA A 112 -13.11 6.22 4.21
N ALA A 113 -12.65 6.85 5.29
CA ALA A 113 -13.49 7.62 6.20
C ALA A 113 -14.05 8.88 5.50
N ILE A 114 -13.21 9.64 4.80
CA ILE A 114 -13.63 10.83 4.06
C ILE A 114 -14.62 10.44 2.95
N PHE A 115 -14.28 9.39 2.17
CA PHE A 115 -15.15 8.92 1.11
C PHE A 115 -16.49 8.42 1.65
N CYS A 116 -16.49 7.58 2.69
CA CYS A 116 -17.69 7.08 3.35
C CYS A 116 -18.56 8.23 3.89
N PHE A 117 -17.97 9.18 4.62
CA PHE A 117 -18.69 10.32 5.17
C PHE A 117 -19.35 11.16 4.07
N GLY A 118 -18.59 11.50 3.01
CA GLY A 118 -19.11 12.26 1.88
C GLY A 118 -20.19 11.51 1.12
N PHE A 119 -20.02 10.20 0.90
CA PHE A 119 -20.98 9.36 0.22
C PHE A 119 -22.31 9.26 0.98
N TYR A 120 -22.26 9.14 2.33
CA TYR A 120 -23.44 9.12 3.19
C TYR A 120 -24.11 10.48 3.36
N LYS A 121 -23.33 11.55 3.61
CA LYS A 121 -23.86 12.85 3.99
C LYS A 121 -24.12 13.78 2.82
N ILE A 122 -23.24 13.76 1.80
CA ILE A 122 -23.34 14.66 0.65
C ILE A 122 -24.19 14.03 -0.46
N LEU A 123 -23.94 12.74 -0.76
CA LEU A 123 -24.62 12.03 -1.84
C LEU A 123 -25.90 11.28 -1.38
N GLY A 124 -26.12 11.14 -0.08
CA GLY A 124 -27.30 10.48 0.49
C GLY A 124 -27.33 8.95 0.31
N CYS A 125 -26.23 8.35 -0.17
CA CYS A 125 -26.15 6.96 -0.54
C CYS A 125 -25.83 6.05 0.66
N ARG A 126 -26.55 4.92 0.84
CA ARG A 126 -26.42 4.01 1.98
C ARG A 126 -26.40 2.55 1.56
N THR A 127 -25.73 2.22 0.47
CA THR A 127 -25.74 0.88 -0.13
C THR A 127 -25.08 -0.19 0.75
N ILE A 128 -23.99 0.15 1.44
CA ILE A 128 -23.25 -0.77 2.34
C ILE A 128 -23.01 -0.11 3.70
N SER A 129 -22.72 -0.93 4.71
CA SER A 129 -22.45 -0.43 6.06
C SER A 129 -21.11 0.33 6.15
N ILE A 130 -20.98 1.26 7.11
CA ILE A 130 -19.72 1.97 7.39
C ILE A 130 -18.58 0.97 7.67
N VAL A 131 -18.91 -0.12 8.37
CA VAL A 131 -17.93 -1.18 8.66
C VAL A 131 -17.39 -1.80 7.38
N ALA A 132 -18.21 -1.97 6.33
CA ALA A 132 -17.75 -2.53 5.06
C ALA A 132 -16.74 -1.61 4.35
N TYR A 133 -16.91 -0.28 4.42
CA TYR A 133 -15.89 0.67 3.92
C TYR A 133 -14.56 0.51 4.67
N MET A 134 -14.60 0.48 5.99
CA MET A 134 -13.37 0.36 6.79
C MET A 134 -12.68 -1.01 6.60
N MET A 135 -13.46 -2.09 6.48
CA MET A 135 -12.92 -3.43 6.21
C MET A 135 -12.29 -3.53 4.82
N ALA A 136 -12.89 -2.92 3.78
CA ALA A 136 -12.27 -2.87 2.46
C ALA A 136 -10.93 -2.13 2.49
N ALA A 137 -10.85 -1.01 3.23
CA ALA A 137 -9.60 -0.27 3.45
C ALA A 137 -8.56 -1.10 4.20
N TRP A 138 -8.96 -1.80 5.26
CA TRP A 138 -8.09 -2.70 6.02
C TRP A 138 -7.53 -3.83 5.14
N ILE A 139 -8.38 -4.46 4.34
CA ILE A 139 -7.99 -5.54 3.41
C ILE A 139 -7.02 -5.00 2.34
N MET A 140 -7.26 -3.79 1.81
CA MET A 140 -6.33 -3.12 0.89
C MET A 140 -4.96 -2.92 1.53
N TRP A 141 -4.92 -2.44 2.77
CA TRP A 141 -3.68 -2.26 3.52
C TRP A 141 -2.96 -3.59 3.77
N CYS A 142 -3.67 -4.64 4.19
CA CYS A 142 -3.08 -5.98 4.33
C CYS A 142 -2.44 -6.44 3.01
N GLY A 143 -3.14 -6.27 1.88
CA GLY A 143 -2.63 -6.60 0.55
C GLY A 143 -1.36 -5.83 0.15
N SER A 144 -1.11 -4.67 0.77
CA SER A 144 0.08 -3.85 0.51
C SER A 144 1.34 -4.29 1.28
N ILE A 145 1.21 -5.08 2.34
CA ILE A 145 2.34 -5.46 3.20
C ILE A 145 3.51 -6.08 2.42
N PRO A 146 3.30 -7.11 1.58
CA PRO A 146 4.40 -7.69 0.79
C PRO A 146 5.01 -6.68 -0.17
N LEU A 147 4.22 -5.75 -0.72
CA LEU A 147 4.72 -4.72 -1.64
C LEU A 147 5.66 -3.75 -0.93
N TYR A 148 5.33 -3.30 0.29
CA TYR A 148 6.24 -2.47 1.09
C TYR A 148 7.57 -3.18 1.35
N ILE A 149 7.54 -4.47 1.66
CA ILE A 149 8.72 -5.29 1.89
C ILE A 149 9.61 -5.34 0.64
N TRP A 150 9.03 -5.66 -0.52
CA TRP A 150 9.76 -5.73 -1.79
C TRP A 150 10.26 -4.37 -2.24
N GLN A 151 9.46 -3.33 -2.13
CA GLN A 151 9.86 -1.98 -2.53
C GLN A 151 10.97 -1.41 -1.62
N MET A 152 10.95 -1.71 -0.31
CA MET A 152 12.06 -1.38 0.58
C MET A 152 13.35 -2.07 0.17
N PHE A 153 13.28 -3.37 -0.16
CA PHE A 153 14.43 -4.10 -0.71
C PHE A 153 14.97 -3.43 -1.99
N LEU A 154 14.07 -3.13 -2.96
CA LEU A 154 14.47 -2.50 -4.22
C LEU A 154 15.08 -1.11 -4.02
N ALA A 155 14.49 -0.28 -3.16
CA ALA A 155 14.96 1.06 -2.88
C ALA A 155 16.37 1.08 -2.27
N PHE A 156 16.64 0.21 -1.28
CA PHE A 156 17.95 0.14 -0.63
C PHE A 156 19.01 -0.64 -1.42
N ARG A 157 18.61 -1.53 -2.33
CA ARG A 157 19.52 -2.34 -3.15
C ARG A 157 19.90 -1.64 -4.45
N PHE A 158 18.92 -1.04 -5.13
CA PHE A 158 19.04 -0.53 -6.49
C PHE A 158 18.79 0.98 -6.61
N GLY A 159 18.39 1.63 -5.52
CA GLY A 159 18.19 3.06 -5.45
C GLY A 159 16.79 3.56 -5.84
N LYS A 160 16.65 4.89 -5.74
CA LYS A 160 15.38 5.62 -5.92
C LYS A 160 14.72 5.35 -7.28
N GLY A 161 15.48 5.42 -8.37
CA GLY A 161 14.94 5.31 -9.72
C GLY A 161 14.28 3.95 -9.97
N VAL A 162 14.93 2.86 -9.53
CA VAL A 162 14.39 1.50 -9.68
C VAL A 162 13.14 1.32 -8.84
N SER A 163 13.12 1.79 -7.59
CA SER A 163 11.95 1.68 -6.72
C SER A 163 10.74 2.41 -7.33
N ILE A 164 10.90 3.63 -7.80
CA ILE A 164 9.82 4.40 -8.43
C ILE A 164 9.37 3.73 -9.74
N GLY A 165 10.31 3.33 -10.59
CA GLY A 165 10.00 2.68 -11.87
C GLY A 165 9.22 1.37 -11.68
N VAL A 166 9.66 0.51 -10.75
CA VAL A 166 8.93 -0.72 -10.40
C VAL A 166 7.58 -0.40 -9.77
N GLY A 167 7.47 0.66 -8.95
CA GLY A 167 6.19 1.13 -8.39
C GLY A 167 5.19 1.50 -9.48
N ILE A 168 5.60 2.29 -10.49
CA ILE A 168 4.77 2.67 -11.64
C ILE A 168 4.36 1.44 -12.44
N PHE A 169 5.30 0.56 -12.78
CA PHE A 169 5.02 -0.68 -13.49
C PHE A 169 4.02 -1.55 -12.71
N SER A 170 4.19 -1.66 -11.40
CA SER A 170 3.29 -2.39 -10.50
C SER A 170 1.87 -1.82 -10.53
N GLY A 171 1.71 -0.50 -10.57
CA GLY A 171 0.42 0.16 -10.71
C GLY A 171 -0.27 -0.20 -12.02
N LEU A 172 0.46 -0.20 -13.13
CA LEU A 172 -0.06 -0.61 -14.45
C LEU A 172 -0.49 -2.07 -14.45
N VAL A 173 0.34 -2.97 -13.90
CA VAL A 173 -0.01 -4.40 -13.78
C VAL A 173 -1.23 -4.57 -12.88
N SER A 174 -1.31 -3.84 -11.76
CA SER A 174 -2.48 -3.87 -10.88
C SER A 174 -3.77 -3.47 -11.61
N ALA A 175 -3.71 -2.43 -12.45
CA ALA A 175 -4.84 -2.00 -13.28
C ALA A 175 -5.25 -3.09 -14.29
N LEU A 176 -4.29 -3.72 -14.97
CA LEU A 176 -4.56 -4.84 -15.89
C LEU A 176 -5.22 -6.02 -15.16
N MET A 177 -4.80 -6.32 -13.94
CA MET A 177 -5.36 -7.40 -13.15
C MET A 177 -6.81 -7.15 -12.69
N LEU A 178 -7.31 -5.92 -12.76
CA LEU A 178 -8.73 -5.61 -12.53
C LEU A 178 -9.61 -5.90 -13.74
N THR A 179 -9.04 -6.08 -14.91
CA THR A 179 -9.76 -6.46 -16.14
C THR A 179 -9.96 -7.97 -16.23
N ASN A 180 -10.63 -8.42 -17.29
CA ASN A 180 -10.83 -9.85 -17.59
C ASN A 180 -9.50 -10.60 -17.77
N LEU A 181 -8.41 -9.94 -18.17
CA LEU A 181 -7.08 -10.55 -18.28
C LEU A 181 -6.56 -11.07 -16.93
N GLY A 182 -6.93 -10.41 -15.84
CA GLY A 182 -6.54 -10.81 -14.49
C GLY A 182 -7.40 -11.91 -13.87
N MET A 183 -8.56 -12.24 -14.44
CA MET A 183 -9.62 -13.03 -13.80
C MET A 183 -9.15 -14.34 -13.13
N PHE A 184 -8.21 -15.06 -13.76
CA PHE A 184 -7.72 -16.36 -13.26
C PHE A 184 -6.37 -16.29 -12.56
N VAL A 185 -5.57 -15.23 -12.83
CA VAL A 185 -4.15 -15.16 -12.43
C VAL A 185 -3.86 -14.15 -11.32
N TRP A 186 -4.76 -13.21 -11.06
CA TRP A 186 -4.52 -12.11 -10.11
C TRP A 186 -4.08 -12.56 -8.72
N LYS A 187 -4.61 -13.68 -8.24
CA LYS A 187 -4.28 -14.22 -6.91
C LYS A 187 -2.81 -14.60 -6.75
N TYR A 188 -2.10 -14.88 -7.86
CA TYR A 188 -0.68 -15.21 -7.89
C TYR A 188 0.21 -14.00 -8.16
N ILE A 189 -0.38 -12.84 -8.39
CA ILE A 189 0.33 -11.58 -8.73
C ILE A 189 0.19 -10.59 -7.57
N PRO A 190 1.22 -10.45 -6.71
CA PRO A 190 1.12 -9.67 -5.47
C PRO A 190 0.70 -8.21 -5.67
N VAL A 191 1.11 -7.59 -6.79
CA VAL A 191 0.79 -6.18 -7.07
C VAL A 191 -0.71 -5.94 -7.31
N SER A 192 -1.48 -6.97 -7.61
CA SER A 192 -2.92 -6.88 -7.79
C SER A 192 -3.72 -6.87 -6.47
N TRP A 193 -3.12 -7.32 -5.37
CA TRP A 193 -3.84 -7.55 -4.12
C TRP A 193 -4.40 -6.28 -3.49
N THR A 194 -3.72 -5.15 -3.67
CA THR A 194 -4.21 -3.85 -3.20
C THR A 194 -5.52 -3.41 -3.87
N GLY A 195 -5.77 -3.84 -5.11
CA GLY A 195 -7.00 -3.55 -5.83
C GLY A 195 -8.02 -4.72 -5.77
N ARG A 196 -7.55 -5.94 -5.99
CA ARG A 196 -8.42 -7.13 -6.13
C ARG A 196 -9.00 -7.63 -4.81
N LEU A 197 -8.23 -7.67 -3.73
CA LEU A 197 -8.76 -8.15 -2.44
C LEU A 197 -9.90 -7.27 -1.91
N PRO A 198 -9.77 -5.91 -1.83
CA PRO A 198 -10.89 -5.08 -1.42
C PRO A 198 -12.06 -5.14 -2.42
N TYR A 199 -11.80 -5.26 -3.72
CA TYR A 199 -12.85 -5.45 -4.72
C TYR A 199 -13.66 -6.73 -4.46
N THR A 200 -12.99 -7.88 -4.29
CA THR A 200 -13.66 -9.15 -4.00
C THR A 200 -14.43 -9.09 -2.68
N TYR A 201 -13.89 -8.41 -1.66
CA TYR A 201 -14.61 -8.20 -0.40
C TYR A 201 -15.87 -7.35 -0.58
N LEU A 202 -15.78 -6.26 -1.36
CA LEU A 202 -16.94 -5.40 -1.64
C LEU A 202 -18.04 -6.16 -2.41
N GLN A 203 -17.67 -7.04 -3.35
CA GLN A 203 -18.63 -7.91 -4.02
C GLN A 203 -19.36 -8.83 -3.02
N ILE A 204 -18.65 -9.41 -2.04
CA ILE A 204 -19.27 -10.18 -0.95
C ILE A 204 -20.23 -9.31 -0.15
N ALA A 205 -19.82 -8.09 0.22
CA ALA A 205 -20.65 -7.15 0.99
C ALA A 205 -21.91 -6.70 0.22
N LEU A 206 -21.87 -6.76 -1.12
CA LEU A 206 -22.98 -6.47 -2.02
C LEU A 206 -23.84 -7.71 -2.36
N GLY A 207 -23.51 -8.89 -1.82
CA GLY A 207 -24.31 -10.11 -1.96
C GLY A 207 -23.89 -11.07 -3.10
N GLU A 208 -22.74 -10.83 -3.74
CA GLU A 208 -22.22 -11.70 -4.82
C GLU A 208 -21.63 -12.99 -4.24
N SER A 209 -22.34 -14.09 -4.35
CA SER A 209 -21.98 -15.38 -3.73
C SER A 209 -20.68 -16.00 -4.29
N GLY A 210 -20.39 -15.79 -5.58
CA GLY A 210 -19.17 -16.29 -6.23
C GLY A 210 -17.87 -15.70 -5.65
N ALA A 211 -17.91 -14.47 -5.17
CA ALA A 211 -16.77 -13.76 -4.61
C ALA A 211 -16.20 -14.41 -3.33
N ILE A 212 -17.01 -15.15 -2.57
CA ILE A 212 -16.56 -15.88 -1.38
C ILE A 212 -15.53 -16.95 -1.73
N ASN A 213 -15.79 -17.73 -2.79
CA ASN A 213 -14.87 -18.78 -3.23
C ASN A 213 -13.58 -18.19 -3.80
N GLU A 214 -13.69 -17.07 -4.51
CA GLU A 214 -12.54 -16.33 -5.02
C GLU A 214 -11.64 -15.85 -3.87
N MET A 215 -12.22 -15.22 -2.85
CA MET A 215 -11.49 -14.78 -1.64
C MET A 215 -10.84 -15.95 -0.91
N LYS A 216 -11.57 -17.05 -0.68
CA LYS A 216 -11.03 -18.25 -0.03
C LYS A 216 -9.83 -18.83 -0.76
N SER A 217 -9.81 -18.79 -2.10
CA SER A 217 -8.68 -19.27 -2.90
C SER A 217 -7.48 -18.32 -2.90
N ALA A 218 -7.69 -17.03 -2.70
CA ALA A 218 -6.62 -16.02 -2.69
C ALA A 218 -5.88 -15.93 -1.36
N ILE A 219 -6.58 -16.09 -0.22
CA ILE A 219 -6.01 -15.94 1.11
C ILE A 219 -4.78 -16.84 1.37
N PRO A 220 -4.80 -18.16 1.06
CA PRO A 220 -3.62 -19.00 1.27
C PRO A 220 -2.41 -18.54 0.47
N VAL A 221 -2.61 -18.17 -0.80
CA VAL A 221 -1.53 -17.67 -1.67
C VAL A 221 -0.94 -16.39 -1.09
N PHE A 222 -1.79 -15.45 -0.68
CA PHE A 222 -1.38 -14.22 0.00
C PHE A 222 -0.57 -14.51 1.26
N CYS A 223 -1.04 -15.39 2.15
CA CYS A 223 -0.36 -15.71 3.40
C CYS A 223 1.03 -16.33 3.15
N VAL A 224 1.11 -17.33 2.27
CA VAL A 224 2.38 -18.01 1.95
C VAL A 224 3.37 -17.02 1.35
N PHE A 225 2.96 -16.23 0.38
CA PHE A 225 3.83 -15.24 -0.26
C PHE A 225 4.29 -14.17 0.73
N SER A 226 3.41 -13.69 1.61
CA SER A 226 3.74 -12.67 2.62
C SER A 226 4.78 -13.18 3.62
N VAL A 227 4.65 -14.44 4.07
CA VAL A 227 5.62 -15.08 4.97
C VAL A 227 6.97 -15.24 4.28
N ILE A 228 7.00 -15.76 3.05
CA ILE A 228 8.23 -15.93 2.27
C ILE A 228 8.91 -14.56 2.05
N SER A 229 8.15 -13.55 1.67
CA SER A 229 8.66 -12.18 1.47
C SER A 229 9.28 -11.60 2.73
N MET A 230 8.64 -11.80 3.89
CA MET A 230 9.18 -11.35 5.18
C MET A 230 10.47 -12.07 5.55
N ILE A 231 10.53 -13.40 5.40
CA ILE A 231 11.75 -14.18 5.67
C ILE A 231 12.87 -13.70 4.76
N TYR A 232 12.64 -13.59 3.47
CA TYR A 232 13.62 -13.10 2.50
C TYR A 232 14.16 -11.71 2.89
N TYR A 233 13.26 -10.78 3.22
CA TYR A 233 13.63 -9.43 3.62
C TYR A 233 14.51 -9.39 4.88
N LEU A 234 14.17 -10.17 5.89
CA LEU A 234 14.95 -10.24 7.13
C LEU A 234 16.34 -10.85 6.89
N LEU A 235 16.43 -11.90 6.07
CA LEU A 235 17.71 -12.50 5.67
C LEU A 235 18.56 -11.51 4.87
N TRP A 236 17.97 -10.84 3.88
CA TRP A 236 18.68 -9.80 3.14
C TRP A 236 19.14 -8.66 4.05
N ALA A 237 18.27 -8.14 4.92
CA ALA A 237 18.61 -7.06 5.83
C ALA A 237 19.76 -7.41 6.80
N SER A 238 19.89 -8.69 7.20
CA SER A 238 20.97 -9.15 8.09
C SER A 238 22.34 -9.11 7.40
N HIS A 239 22.38 -9.37 6.09
CA HIS A 239 23.62 -9.43 5.29
C HIS A 239 23.83 -8.16 4.44
N TRP A 240 23.04 -7.10 4.67
CA TRP A 240 23.18 -5.88 3.89
C TRP A 240 24.49 -5.14 4.19
N GLU A 241 25.29 -4.86 3.16
CA GLU A 241 26.63 -4.24 3.23
C GLU A 241 26.69 -2.85 2.55
N GLY A 242 25.54 -2.25 2.30
CA GLY A 242 25.44 -0.98 1.59
C GLY A 242 24.89 -1.12 0.18
N SER A 243 24.49 0.01 -0.42
CA SER A 243 24.12 0.05 -1.82
C SER A 243 25.36 0.17 -2.70
N LYS A 244 25.51 -0.69 -3.69
CA LYS A 244 26.53 -0.55 -4.75
C LYS A 244 26.07 0.45 -5.82
N ILE A 245 25.46 1.56 -5.44
CA ILE A 245 25.13 2.62 -6.39
C ILE A 245 26.44 3.38 -6.62
N SER A 246 27.15 3.01 -7.70
CA SER A 246 28.18 3.86 -8.28
C SER A 246 27.48 5.14 -8.77
N GLU A 247 28.05 6.27 -8.40
CA GLU A 247 27.73 7.59 -8.93
C GLU A 247 27.69 7.59 -10.48
#